data_aeac16698d49b555eeefcea92fd9cbe6
#
_entry.id   aeac16698d49b555eeefcea92fd9cbe6
#
_cell.length_a   1.000
_cell.length_b   1.000
_cell.length_c   1.000
_cell.angle_alpha   90.00
_cell.angle_beta   90.00
_cell.angle_gamma   90.00
#
_symmetry.space_group_name_H-M   'P 1'
#
loop_
_entity.id
_entity.type
_entity.pdbx_description
1 polymer ?
#
loop_
_entity_poly.entity_id
_entity_poly.type
_entity_poly.pdbx_seq_one_letter_code
_entity_poly.pdbx_strand_id
1 'polypeptide(L)'
;MTELAAPVRPARGSRRGGRLLAAAAVACCAAIYATGFGDGDAVAILTLVAGLGFFAAYFGLWFVLQQAADLPDSMLDELEVARRDRSYLYAYRAVGLVVALTVVLAITDDAQGVVDSWVGPWTALLLLTLVLPSAVLVHLLPSGD
;
A
#
# COMPACT_ATOMS: atom_id res chain seq x y z
N MET A 1 38.40 10.12 16.87
CA MET A 1 37.69 11.09 16.02
C MET A 1 36.56 10.33 15.36
N THR A 2 35.38 10.38 15.94
CA THR A 2 34.18 9.73 15.41
C THR A 2 33.56 10.71 14.41
N GLU A 3 33.73 10.41 13.12
CA GLU A 3 33.07 11.14 12.03
C GLU A 3 31.58 10.89 12.18
N LEU A 4 30.85 11.89 12.69
CA LEU A 4 29.38 11.89 12.72
C LEU A 4 28.91 11.84 11.26
N ALA A 5 28.48 10.66 10.82
CA ALA A 5 27.83 10.50 9.53
C ALA A 5 26.66 11.49 9.45
N ALA A 6 26.75 12.42 8.50
CA ALA A 6 25.71 13.42 8.29
C ALA A 6 24.35 12.70 8.05
N PRO A 7 23.26 13.13 8.69
CA PRO A 7 21.96 12.51 8.49
C PRO A 7 21.59 12.57 7.01
N VAL A 8 21.30 11.40 6.43
CA VAL A 8 20.85 11.27 5.05
C VAL A 8 19.50 11.99 4.93
N ARG A 9 19.52 13.20 4.42
CA ARG A 9 18.30 14.00 4.21
C ARG A 9 17.59 13.47 2.97
N PRO A 10 16.37 12.95 3.08
CA PRO A 10 15.59 12.56 1.91
C PRO A 10 15.35 13.77 1.02
N ALA A 11 15.55 13.62 -0.29
CA ALA A 11 15.41 14.70 -1.27
C ALA A 11 14.00 15.34 -1.16
N ARG A 12 13.94 16.66 -0.99
CA ARG A 12 12.71 17.45 -0.76
C ARG A 12 11.60 17.28 -1.80
N GLY A 13 11.92 16.79 -3.00
CA GLY A 13 10.96 16.58 -4.10
C GLY A 13 10.14 15.31 -4.02
N SER A 14 10.51 14.33 -3.18
CA SER A 14 9.97 12.98 -3.22
C SER A 14 8.65 12.78 -2.43
N ARG A 15 8.29 13.68 -1.50
CA ARG A 15 7.19 13.44 -0.55
C ARG A 15 5.79 13.60 -1.14
N ARG A 16 5.56 14.64 -1.96
CA ARG A 16 4.28 14.80 -2.68
C ARG A 16 4.11 13.67 -3.69
N GLY A 17 5.18 13.35 -4.42
CA GLY A 17 5.21 12.20 -5.33
C GLY A 17 4.92 10.87 -4.60
N GLY A 18 5.54 10.63 -3.46
CA GLY A 18 5.31 9.43 -2.65
C GLY A 18 3.87 9.29 -2.18
N ARG A 19 3.23 10.39 -1.71
CA ARG A 19 1.82 10.38 -1.32
C ARG A 19 0.87 10.12 -2.49
N LEU A 20 1.16 10.70 -3.66
CA LEU A 20 0.39 10.44 -4.88
C LEU A 20 0.53 9.00 -5.35
N LEU A 21 1.74 8.44 -5.32
CA LEU A 21 1.99 7.03 -5.66
C LEU A 21 1.29 6.09 -4.69
N ALA A 22 1.33 6.39 -3.38
CA ALA A 22 0.61 5.61 -2.37
C ALA A 22 -0.90 5.64 -2.61
N ALA A 23 -1.47 6.82 -2.86
CA ALA A 23 -2.89 6.96 -3.17
C ALA A 23 -3.26 6.24 -4.47
N ALA A 24 -2.43 6.33 -5.51
CA ALA A 24 -2.64 5.63 -6.78
C ALA A 24 -2.61 4.11 -6.60
N ALA A 25 -1.65 3.57 -5.86
CA ALA A 25 -1.57 2.14 -5.60
C ALA A 25 -2.79 1.62 -4.83
N VAL A 26 -3.25 2.34 -3.80
CA VAL A 26 -4.47 1.98 -3.06
C VAL A 26 -5.71 2.08 -3.94
N ALA A 27 -5.82 3.10 -4.79
CA ALA A 27 -6.92 3.23 -5.75
C ALA A 27 -6.95 2.08 -6.76
N CYS A 28 -5.78 1.62 -7.24
CA CYS A 28 -5.68 0.44 -8.09
C CYS A 28 -6.15 -0.84 -7.36
N CYS A 29 -5.80 -1.02 -6.08
CA CYS A 29 -6.32 -2.13 -5.28
C CYS A 29 -7.85 -2.07 -5.15
N ALA A 30 -8.43 -0.89 -4.91
CA ALA A 30 -9.87 -0.70 -4.85
C ALA A 30 -10.56 -1.01 -6.18
N ALA A 31 -9.94 -0.61 -7.31
CA ALA A 31 -10.44 -0.94 -8.64
C ALA A 31 -10.42 -2.45 -8.90
N ILE A 32 -9.31 -3.15 -8.56
CA ILE A 32 -9.21 -4.61 -8.69
C ILE A 32 -10.24 -5.30 -7.78
N TYR A 33 -10.45 -4.80 -6.56
CA TYR A 33 -11.48 -5.32 -5.66
C TYR A 33 -12.87 -5.23 -6.30
N ALA A 34 -13.18 -4.07 -6.91
CA ALA A 34 -14.48 -3.83 -7.56
C ALA A 34 -14.73 -4.75 -8.76
N THR A 35 -13.70 -5.32 -9.40
CA THR A 35 -13.87 -6.28 -10.49
C THR A 35 -14.52 -7.61 -10.07
N GLY A 36 -14.60 -7.89 -8.77
CA GLY A 36 -15.36 -9.02 -8.25
C GLY A 36 -16.88 -8.89 -8.41
N PHE A 37 -17.40 -7.68 -8.65
CA PHE A 37 -18.82 -7.36 -8.73
C PHE A 37 -19.31 -7.13 -10.16
N GLY A 38 -18.57 -7.61 -11.16
CA GLY A 38 -18.96 -7.48 -12.54
C GLY A 38 -18.23 -8.47 -13.45
N ASP A 39 -18.70 -8.59 -14.66
CA ASP A 39 -18.19 -9.51 -15.67
C ASP A 39 -17.91 -8.81 -17.02
N GLY A 40 -17.41 -9.58 -17.99
CA GLY A 40 -17.21 -9.14 -19.36
C GLY A 40 -15.88 -8.44 -19.64
N ASP A 41 -15.71 -8.04 -20.91
CA ASP A 41 -14.45 -7.51 -21.42
C ASP A 41 -14.01 -6.21 -20.75
N ALA A 42 -14.96 -5.36 -20.35
CA ALA A 42 -14.68 -4.11 -19.66
C ALA A 42 -14.02 -4.36 -18.30
N VAL A 43 -14.45 -5.39 -17.58
CA VAL A 43 -13.87 -5.79 -16.28
C VAL A 43 -12.47 -6.36 -16.49
N ALA A 44 -12.26 -7.17 -17.52
CA ALA A 44 -10.93 -7.69 -17.86
C ALA A 44 -9.94 -6.56 -18.18
N ILE A 45 -10.35 -5.57 -18.99
CA ILE A 45 -9.55 -4.40 -19.31
C ILE A 45 -9.25 -3.58 -18.05
N LEU A 46 -10.25 -3.33 -17.21
CA LEU A 46 -10.07 -2.61 -15.94
C LEU A 46 -9.07 -3.32 -15.03
N THR A 47 -9.17 -4.64 -14.89
CA THR A 47 -8.24 -5.46 -14.08
C THR A 47 -6.81 -5.33 -14.60
N LEU A 48 -6.61 -5.41 -15.93
CA LEU A 48 -5.30 -5.27 -16.56
C LEU A 48 -4.70 -3.87 -16.30
N VAL A 49 -5.49 -2.83 -16.57
CA VAL A 49 -5.05 -1.43 -16.40
C VAL A 49 -4.75 -1.13 -14.93
N ALA A 50 -5.62 -1.55 -14.01
CA ALA A 50 -5.42 -1.36 -12.58
C ALA A 50 -4.21 -2.16 -12.07
N GLY A 51 -3.99 -3.38 -12.56
CA GLY A 51 -2.82 -4.19 -12.23
C GLY A 51 -1.51 -3.53 -12.69
N LEU A 52 -1.43 -3.09 -13.94
CA LEU A 52 -0.25 -2.37 -14.44
C LEU A 52 -0.02 -1.05 -13.69
N GLY A 53 -1.09 -0.31 -13.43
CA GLY A 53 -1.05 0.92 -12.63
C GLY A 53 -0.56 0.68 -11.20
N PHE A 54 -1.00 -0.41 -10.58
CA PHE A 54 -0.52 -0.82 -9.27
C PHE A 54 1.00 -1.07 -9.27
N PHE A 55 1.50 -1.88 -10.20
CA PHE A 55 2.93 -2.17 -10.26
C PHE A 55 3.76 -0.90 -10.52
N ALA A 56 3.33 -0.03 -11.42
CA ALA A 56 4.01 1.24 -11.68
C ALA A 56 4.05 2.12 -10.41
N ALA A 57 2.93 2.24 -9.70
CA ALA A 57 2.85 3.01 -8.47
C ALA A 57 3.67 2.37 -7.32
N TYR A 58 3.62 1.04 -7.18
CA TYR A 58 4.36 0.30 -6.17
C TYR A 58 5.88 0.43 -6.37
N PHE A 59 6.38 0.21 -7.57
CA PHE A 59 7.80 0.39 -7.86
C PHE A 59 8.24 1.85 -7.70
N GLY A 60 7.43 2.81 -8.13
CA GLY A 60 7.69 4.22 -7.88
C GLY A 60 7.78 4.53 -6.38
N LEU A 61 6.87 3.99 -5.58
CA LEU A 61 6.86 4.14 -4.13
C LEU A 61 8.09 3.47 -3.48
N TRP A 62 8.46 2.28 -3.96
CA TRP A 62 9.66 1.56 -3.51
C TRP A 62 10.92 2.38 -3.74
N PHE A 63 11.10 2.96 -4.94
CA PHE A 63 12.24 3.85 -5.22
C PHE A 63 12.28 5.08 -4.31
N VAL A 64 11.12 5.67 -4.00
CA VAL A 64 11.04 6.84 -3.11
C VAL A 64 11.38 6.49 -1.67
N LEU A 65 11.03 5.28 -1.21
CA LEU A 65 11.19 4.83 0.18
C LEU A 65 12.43 3.97 0.41
N GLN A 66 13.16 3.57 -0.63
CA GLN A 66 14.25 2.60 -0.57
C GLN A 66 15.27 2.92 0.56
N GLN A 67 15.55 4.21 0.80
CA GLN A 67 16.46 4.62 1.85
C GLN A 67 15.86 4.56 3.26
N ALA A 68 14.53 4.69 3.40
CA ALA A 68 13.88 4.76 4.71
C ALA A 68 13.35 3.40 5.17
N ALA A 69 13.00 2.51 4.22
CA ALA A 69 12.39 1.22 4.51
C ALA A 69 13.41 0.08 4.72
N ASP A 70 14.53 0.13 4.00
CA ASP A 70 15.50 -0.97 3.92
C ASP A 70 16.74 -0.77 4.80
N LEU A 71 16.86 0.38 5.49
CA LEU A 71 17.99 0.62 6.39
C LEU A 71 17.85 -0.25 7.66
N PRO A 72 18.96 -0.90 8.10
CA PRO A 72 18.97 -1.63 9.37
C PRO A 72 18.76 -0.67 10.55
N ASP A 73 18.12 -1.16 11.62
CA ASP A 73 17.78 -0.38 12.82
C ASP A 73 18.96 0.36 13.45
N SER A 74 20.18 -0.20 13.31
CA SER A 74 21.41 0.42 13.79
C SER A 74 21.82 1.70 13.05
N MET A 75 21.22 1.98 11.89
CA MET A 75 21.46 3.18 11.08
C MET A 75 20.32 4.19 11.14
N LEU A 76 19.20 3.82 11.78
CA LEU A 76 18.03 4.67 11.96
C LEU A 76 18.04 5.31 13.33
N ASP A 77 17.57 6.56 13.42
CA ASP A 77 17.29 7.19 14.71
C ASP A 77 16.08 6.50 15.39
N GLU A 78 16.05 6.50 16.73
CA GLU A 78 14.96 5.88 17.52
C GLU A 78 13.57 6.35 17.06
N LEU A 79 13.45 7.62 16.66
CA LEU A 79 12.21 8.18 16.15
C LEU A 79 11.81 7.59 14.78
N GLU A 80 12.77 7.26 13.94
CA GLU A 80 12.53 6.66 12.63
C GLU A 80 12.11 5.20 12.77
N VAL A 81 12.75 4.47 13.67
CA VAL A 81 12.35 3.09 14.04
C VAL A 81 10.92 3.09 14.59
N ALA A 82 10.62 3.97 15.55
CA ALA A 82 9.27 4.06 16.13
C ALA A 82 8.19 4.43 15.10
N ARG A 83 8.51 5.27 14.10
CA ARG A 83 7.58 5.59 13.00
C ARG A 83 7.35 4.41 12.07
N ARG A 84 8.42 3.67 11.74
CA ARG A 84 8.33 2.47 10.92
C ARG A 84 7.46 1.41 11.61
N ASP A 85 7.69 1.13 12.87
CA ASP A 85 6.90 0.16 13.64
C ASP A 85 5.44 0.56 13.74
N ARG A 86 5.17 1.87 13.95
CA ARG A 86 3.82 2.40 13.96
C ARG A 86 3.14 2.28 12.58
N SER A 87 3.89 2.45 11.47
CA SER A 87 3.35 2.27 10.12
C SER A 87 2.90 0.84 9.88
N TYR A 88 3.69 -0.14 10.30
CA TYR A 88 3.32 -1.55 10.23
C TYR A 88 2.08 -1.86 11.06
N LEU A 89 2.01 -1.35 12.30
CA LEU A 89 0.86 -1.58 13.17
C LEU A 89 -0.44 -1.05 12.55
N TYR A 90 -0.43 0.17 11.99
CA TYR A 90 -1.60 0.74 11.32
C TYR A 90 -1.95 -0.02 10.05
N ALA A 91 -0.95 -0.41 9.26
CA ALA A 91 -1.14 -1.19 8.05
C ALA A 91 -1.79 -2.55 8.36
N TYR A 92 -1.29 -3.29 9.34
CA TYR A 92 -1.86 -4.58 9.73
C TYR A 92 -3.28 -4.45 10.27
N ARG A 93 -3.60 -3.41 11.05
CA ARG A 93 -4.96 -3.16 11.52
C ARG A 93 -5.91 -2.86 10.37
N ALA A 94 -5.48 -2.05 9.40
CA ALA A 94 -6.29 -1.73 8.24
C ALA A 94 -6.53 -2.96 7.35
N VAL A 95 -5.49 -3.74 7.07
CA VAL A 95 -5.61 -5.00 6.33
C VAL A 95 -6.53 -5.96 7.07
N GLY A 96 -6.35 -6.14 8.38
CA GLY A 96 -7.20 -7.00 9.20
C GLY A 96 -8.68 -6.63 9.12
N LEU A 97 -9.00 -5.32 9.15
CA LEU A 97 -10.36 -4.84 8.99
C LEU A 97 -10.93 -5.17 7.61
N VAL A 98 -10.17 -4.90 6.53
CA VAL A 98 -10.62 -5.19 5.16
C VAL A 98 -10.81 -6.68 4.95
N VAL A 99 -9.90 -7.53 5.46
CA VAL A 99 -10.04 -8.99 5.42
C VAL A 99 -11.30 -9.43 6.15
N ALA A 100 -11.55 -8.92 7.37
CA ALA A 100 -12.74 -9.26 8.14
C ALA A 100 -14.02 -8.89 7.40
N LEU A 101 -14.09 -7.69 6.79
CA LEU A 101 -15.23 -7.27 5.98
C LEU A 101 -15.42 -8.15 4.74
N THR A 102 -14.31 -8.55 4.08
CA THR A 102 -14.38 -9.44 2.91
C THR A 102 -14.87 -10.84 3.30
N VAL A 103 -14.45 -11.35 4.46
CA VAL A 103 -14.96 -12.64 4.98
C VAL A 103 -16.45 -12.57 5.28
N VAL A 104 -16.91 -11.48 5.93
CA VAL A 104 -18.35 -11.27 6.17
C VAL A 104 -19.10 -11.22 4.84
N LEU A 105 -18.60 -10.50 3.86
CA LEU A 105 -19.18 -10.45 2.52
C LEU A 105 -19.24 -11.85 1.89
N ALA A 106 -18.16 -12.64 1.98
CA ALA A 106 -18.13 -13.99 1.43
C ALA A 106 -19.16 -14.92 2.06
N ILE A 107 -19.38 -14.82 3.38
CA ILE A 107 -20.39 -15.62 4.08
C ILE A 107 -21.81 -15.21 3.65
N THR A 108 -22.04 -13.92 3.43
CA THR A 108 -23.37 -13.42 3.01
C THR A 108 -23.63 -13.65 1.53
N ASP A 109 -22.59 -13.66 0.71
CA ASP A 109 -22.67 -13.83 -0.75
C ASP A 109 -23.15 -15.24 -1.15
N ASP A 110 -22.77 -16.26 -0.39
CA ASP A 110 -23.25 -17.64 -0.60
C ASP A 110 -24.79 -17.75 -0.63
N ALA A 111 -25.46 -16.79 0.03
CA ALA A 111 -26.92 -16.70 0.06
C ALA A 111 -27.53 -15.74 -1.00
N GLN A 112 -26.78 -14.80 -1.53
CA GLN A 112 -27.29 -13.68 -2.32
C GLN A 112 -26.71 -13.57 -3.74
N GLY A 113 -25.53 -14.19 -4.00
CA GLY A 113 -24.88 -14.17 -5.32
C GLY A 113 -24.54 -12.77 -5.81
N VAL A 114 -24.00 -11.92 -4.92
CA VAL A 114 -23.66 -10.51 -5.24
C VAL A 114 -22.29 -10.40 -5.92
N VAL A 115 -21.41 -11.37 -5.66
CA VAL A 115 -20.03 -11.37 -6.18
C VAL A 115 -19.91 -12.34 -7.34
N ASP A 116 -19.64 -11.82 -8.54
CA ASP A 116 -19.48 -12.64 -9.76
C ASP A 116 -18.17 -13.43 -9.73
N SER A 117 -17.12 -12.86 -9.12
CA SER A 117 -15.81 -13.51 -9.00
C SER A 117 -15.04 -13.08 -7.78
N TRP A 118 -14.63 -14.03 -6.96
CA TRP A 118 -13.79 -13.80 -5.78
C TRP A 118 -12.30 -13.58 -6.10
N VAL A 119 -11.88 -13.77 -7.35
CA VAL A 119 -10.47 -13.57 -7.76
C VAL A 119 -10.04 -12.11 -7.59
N GLY A 120 -10.88 -11.15 -8.00
CA GLY A 120 -10.62 -9.72 -7.84
C GLY A 120 -10.41 -9.31 -6.38
N PRO A 121 -11.38 -9.54 -5.48
CA PRO A 121 -11.27 -9.25 -4.07
C PRO A 121 -10.03 -9.85 -3.39
N TRP A 122 -9.74 -11.13 -3.59
CA TRP A 122 -8.58 -11.78 -2.99
C TRP A 122 -7.26 -11.24 -3.54
N THR A 123 -7.17 -10.99 -4.85
CA THR A 123 -5.98 -10.37 -5.46
C THR A 123 -5.75 -8.98 -4.90
N ALA A 124 -6.79 -8.16 -4.80
CA ALA A 124 -6.70 -6.82 -4.22
C ALA A 124 -6.21 -6.84 -2.76
N LEU A 125 -6.70 -7.77 -1.94
CA LEU A 125 -6.25 -7.94 -0.56
C LEU A 125 -4.75 -8.29 -0.48
N LEU A 126 -4.26 -9.22 -1.31
CA LEU A 126 -2.85 -9.56 -1.37
C LEU A 126 -1.99 -8.35 -1.77
N LEU A 127 -2.39 -7.61 -2.78
CA LEU A 127 -1.69 -6.40 -3.22
C LEU A 127 -1.72 -5.30 -2.15
N LEU A 128 -2.83 -5.17 -1.43
CA LEU A 128 -2.97 -4.21 -0.35
C LEU A 128 -2.01 -4.51 0.81
N THR A 129 -1.78 -5.79 1.14
CA THR A 129 -0.81 -6.17 2.18
C THR A 129 0.61 -5.72 1.85
N LEU A 130 0.97 -5.70 0.55
CA LEU A 130 2.29 -5.28 0.09
C LEU A 130 2.47 -3.75 0.14
N VAL A 131 1.44 -2.99 -0.24
CA VAL A 131 1.58 -1.54 -0.42
C VAL A 131 1.26 -0.74 0.84
N LEU A 132 0.39 -1.26 1.72
CA LEU A 132 -0.16 -0.48 2.83
C LEU A 132 0.91 -0.04 3.85
N PRO A 133 1.91 -0.87 4.25
CA PRO A 133 2.98 -0.42 5.13
C PRO A 133 3.74 0.78 4.56
N SER A 134 4.11 0.70 3.28
CA SER A 134 4.83 1.77 2.58
C SER A 134 3.97 3.03 2.40
N ALA A 135 2.68 2.87 2.10
CA ALA A 135 1.74 3.97 1.97
C ALA A 135 1.55 4.71 3.31
N VAL A 136 1.41 3.99 4.42
CA VAL A 136 1.30 4.60 5.75
C VAL A 136 2.59 5.28 6.15
N LEU A 137 3.75 4.66 5.87
CA LEU A 137 5.06 5.24 6.18
C LEU A 137 5.25 6.61 5.52
N VAL A 138 4.89 6.75 4.23
CA VAL A 138 4.96 8.05 3.50
C VAL A 138 4.14 9.14 4.19
N HIS A 139 3.01 8.79 4.79
CA HIS A 139 2.16 9.75 5.48
C HIS A 139 2.69 10.12 6.88
N LEU A 140 3.42 9.22 7.53
CA LEU A 140 4.02 9.45 8.86
C LEU A 140 5.34 10.21 8.79
N LEU A 141 5.97 10.32 7.61
CA LEU A 141 7.19 11.12 7.45
C LEU A 141 6.87 12.60 7.73
N PRO A 142 7.70 13.31 8.54
CA PRO A 142 7.46 14.70 8.90
C PRO A 142 7.46 15.57 7.65
N SER A 143 6.53 16.54 7.61
CA SER A 143 6.57 17.63 6.63
C SER A 143 7.82 18.45 6.96
N GLY A 144 8.87 18.34 6.14
CA GLY A 144 10.01 19.24 6.27
C GLY A 144 9.59 20.57 5.64
N ASP A 145 9.15 21.47 6.47
CA ASP A 145 9.06 22.92 6.16
C ASP A 145 10.46 23.54 6.26
#